data_bea43aeb7de03058fbd205958e6c4f6c
#
_entry.id   bea43aeb7de03058fbd205958e6c4f6c
#
_cell.length_a   1.000
_cell.length_b   1.000
_cell.length_c   1.000
_cell.angle_alpha   90.00
_cell.angle_beta   90.00
_cell.angle_gamma   90.00
#
_symmetry.space_group_name_H-M   'P 1'
#
loop_
_entity.id
_entity.type
_entity.pdbx_description
1 polymer ?
#
loop_
_entity_poly.entity_id
_entity_poly.type
_entity_poly.pdbx_seq_one_letter_code
_entity_poly.pdbx_strand_id
1 'polypeptide(L)'
;GSTAHPYTDAYLKLGIKSGNYHVALLKFNILAIPKASDTVIQAVLQMAVRSSSSSKYIGAYEILKPWESKTVDWDNFIPYPNAGNVSGEALDCVKSASSGRLNFDLTNLYRKWCTRDENGVSNNNGVAFRPADYTPGTDYSELYSSDASSKYAPVIYVNYISHAGIEDWWQYEQTGAGRAGTVYTDLFNGNMVLAHSDTVMTGNRNPVSVNHYYNSCLSTANTYNCGFGWKTDAHQKVTMLTLNDHNYLIWEDGDGTEHFFDWSGSQPYKDLEGMGLKMTFSSDGTKIFIFDKMNNGMRFN
;
A
#
# COMPACT_ATOMS: atom_id res chain seq x y z
N GLY A 1 23.38 31.86 -6.11
CA GLY A 1 23.99 30.84 -5.31
C GLY A 1 22.95 29.90 -4.77
N SER A 2 23.14 28.62 -5.04
CA SER A 2 22.32 27.55 -4.50
C SER A 2 22.57 27.46 -2.99
N THR A 3 21.53 27.55 -2.20
CA THR A 3 21.60 27.22 -0.77
C THR A 3 20.82 25.94 -0.56
N ALA A 4 21.51 24.86 -0.20
CA ALA A 4 20.88 23.67 0.32
C ALA A 4 20.07 24.06 1.57
N HIS A 5 18.79 23.73 1.58
CA HIS A 5 17.99 23.88 2.78
C HIS A 5 18.18 22.66 3.67
N PRO A 6 18.26 22.85 5.00
CA PRO A 6 18.41 21.73 5.89
C PRO A 6 17.26 20.73 5.71
N TYR A 7 17.62 19.49 5.49
CA TYR A 7 16.69 18.36 5.36
C TYR A 7 15.86 18.11 6.64
N THR A 8 16.15 18.84 7.71
CA THR A 8 15.45 18.82 9.01
C THR A 8 14.49 19.98 9.20
N ASP A 9 14.17 20.74 8.14
CA ASP A 9 13.18 21.83 8.25
C ASP A 9 11.79 21.24 8.48
N ALA A 10 11.08 21.77 9.49
CA ALA A 10 9.70 21.38 9.79
C ALA A 10 8.70 21.76 8.68
N TYR A 11 9.15 22.50 7.67
CA TYR A 11 8.30 23.02 6.59
C TYR A 11 8.92 22.83 5.22
N LEU A 12 8.10 22.39 4.29
CA LEU A 12 8.39 22.32 2.86
C LEU A 12 7.92 23.63 2.21
N LYS A 13 8.82 24.30 1.51
CA LYS A 13 8.59 25.60 0.89
C LYS A 13 8.34 25.42 -0.61
N LEU A 14 7.31 26.08 -1.14
CA LEU A 14 6.86 25.95 -2.52
C LEU A 14 6.58 27.33 -3.12
N GLY A 15 7.06 27.57 -4.34
CA GLY A 15 6.77 28.81 -5.08
C GLY A 15 7.84 29.88 -4.95
N ILE A 16 7.47 31.14 -5.07
CA ILE A 16 8.41 32.26 -5.09
C ILE A 16 8.24 33.11 -3.85
N LYS A 17 9.33 33.27 -3.08
CA LYS A 17 9.40 34.17 -1.92
C LYS A 17 10.65 35.01 -2.02
N SER A 18 10.49 36.34 -1.95
CA SER A 18 11.61 37.30 -2.04
C SER A 18 12.53 37.08 -3.25
N GLY A 19 11.94 36.74 -4.40
CA GLY A 19 12.68 36.46 -5.65
C GLY A 19 13.33 35.08 -5.73
N ASN A 20 13.27 34.25 -4.68
CA ASN A 20 13.80 32.90 -4.69
C ASN A 20 12.70 31.87 -5.00
N TYR A 21 12.99 30.97 -5.93
CA TYR A 21 12.11 29.87 -6.29
C TYR A 21 12.36 28.63 -5.41
N HIS A 22 11.29 28.08 -4.88
CA HIS A 22 11.32 26.92 -3.98
C HIS A 22 10.55 25.76 -4.56
N VAL A 23 11.16 24.57 -4.51
CA VAL A 23 10.56 23.27 -4.85
C VAL A 23 10.80 22.34 -3.67
N ALA A 24 9.79 21.57 -3.29
CA ALA A 24 9.93 20.58 -2.23
C ALA A 24 10.07 19.19 -2.84
N LEU A 25 10.94 18.38 -2.27
CA LEU A 25 11.12 16.97 -2.59
C LEU A 25 10.74 16.13 -1.38
N LEU A 26 10.00 15.06 -1.60
CA LEU A 26 9.54 14.18 -0.54
C LEU A 26 9.70 12.72 -0.98
N LYS A 27 10.24 11.89 -0.09
CA LYS A 27 10.42 10.46 -0.33
C LYS A 27 9.89 9.66 0.86
N PHE A 28 9.17 8.59 0.57
CA PHE A 28 8.58 7.71 1.57
C PHE A 28 9.31 6.36 1.58
N ASN A 29 9.41 5.76 2.75
CA ASN A 29 9.81 4.37 2.85
C ASN A 29 8.56 3.49 2.69
N ILE A 30 8.46 2.79 1.54
CA ILE A 30 7.33 1.92 1.20
C ILE A 30 7.70 0.43 1.26
N LEU A 31 8.84 0.07 1.85
CA LEU A 31 9.39 -1.30 1.80
C LEU A 31 8.50 -2.38 2.42
N ALA A 32 7.55 -2.00 3.26
CA ALA A 32 6.73 -2.94 4.00
C ALA A 32 5.35 -3.20 3.40
N ILE A 33 4.84 -2.36 2.47
CA ILE A 33 3.45 -2.41 1.97
C ILE A 33 3.40 -1.79 0.56
N PRO A 34 2.60 -2.31 -0.38
CA PRO A 34 1.94 -3.61 -0.38
C PRO A 34 2.90 -4.77 -0.74
N LYS A 35 2.47 -5.98 -0.46
CA LYS A 35 3.17 -7.21 -0.93
C LYS A 35 3.07 -7.30 -2.46
N ALA A 36 3.87 -8.18 -3.09
CA ALA A 36 3.83 -8.40 -4.54
C ALA A 36 2.45 -8.86 -5.06
N SER A 37 1.67 -9.53 -4.20
CA SER A 37 0.30 -9.98 -4.48
C SER A 37 -0.76 -8.89 -4.38
N ASP A 38 -0.42 -7.73 -3.84
CA ASP A 38 -1.42 -6.71 -3.55
C ASP A 38 -1.59 -5.76 -4.74
N THR A 39 -2.84 -5.43 -5.01
CA THR A 39 -3.18 -4.45 -6.02
C THR A 39 -3.56 -3.14 -5.39
N VAL A 40 -2.80 -2.11 -5.66
CA VAL A 40 -3.11 -0.76 -5.21
C VAL A 40 -4.29 -0.21 -6.01
N ILE A 41 -5.41 0.00 -5.33
CA ILE A 41 -6.61 0.62 -5.89
C ILE A 41 -6.47 2.13 -5.90
N GLN A 42 -5.98 2.69 -4.79
CA GLN A 42 -5.80 4.12 -4.63
C GLN A 42 -4.64 4.41 -3.68
N ALA A 43 -3.87 5.46 -3.99
CA ALA A 43 -2.89 6.02 -3.08
C ALA A 43 -3.01 7.54 -3.05
N VAL A 44 -3.37 8.11 -1.90
CA VAL A 44 -3.57 9.54 -1.72
C VAL A 44 -2.57 10.06 -0.70
N LEU A 45 -1.74 11.00 -1.13
CA LEU A 45 -0.85 11.73 -0.22
C LEU A 45 -1.59 12.91 0.37
N GLN A 46 -1.69 12.94 1.67
CA GLN A 46 -2.24 14.04 2.43
C GLN A 46 -1.14 14.88 3.07
N MET A 47 -1.17 16.19 2.82
CA MET A 47 -0.20 17.15 3.35
C MET A 47 -0.91 18.28 4.08
N ALA A 48 -0.47 18.58 5.31
CA ALA A 48 -1.02 19.68 6.09
C ALA A 48 -0.41 21.02 5.65
N VAL A 49 -1.27 22.03 5.50
CA VAL A 49 -0.86 23.40 5.15
C VAL A 49 -0.53 24.18 6.40
N ARG A 50 0.65 24.80 6.43
CA ARG A 50 1.03 25.76 7.47
C ARG A 50 0.54 27.16 7.12
N SER A 51 0.86 27.60 5.92
CA SER A 51 0.45 28.90 5.39
C SER A 51 0.52 28.93 3.88
N SER A 52 -0.27 29.77 3.26
CA SER A 52 -0.17 30.04 1.84
C SER A 52 -0.63 31.46 1.53
N SER A 53 0.14 32.16 0.71
CA SER A 53 -0.26 33.40 0.04
C SER A 53 -0.71 33.17 -1.40
N SER A 54 -0.68 31.92 -1.87
CA SER A 54 -1.05 31.54 -3.22
C SER A 54 -2.52 31.14 -3.32
N SER A 55 -3.15 31.57 -4.41
CA SER A 55 -4.47 31.07 -4.85
C SER A 55 -4.37 30.08 -5.99
N LYS A 56 -3.15 29.70 -6.38
CA LYS A 56 -2.86 28.85 -7.54
C LYS A 56 -2.82 27.37 -7.17
N TYR A 57 -2.62 26.53 -8.18
CA TYR A 57 -2.48 25.09 -7.98
C TYR A 57 -1.05 24.70 -7.65
N ILE A 58 -0.92 23.75 -6.75
CA ILE A 58 0.31 23.02 -6.46
C ILE A 58 0.25 21.72 -7.25
N GLY A 59 1.27 21.47 -8.08
CA GLY A 59 1.43 20.21 -8.81
C GLY A 59 2.34 19.25 -8.05
N ALA A 60 1.98 17.97 -8.08
CA ALA A 60 2.82 16.85 -7.69
C ALA A 60 3.44 16.23 -8.94
N TYR A 61 4.75 15.97 -8.93
CA TYR A 61 5.51 15.51 -10.09
C TYR A 61 6.37 14.30 -9.73
N GLU A 62 6.48 13.34 -10.64
CA GLU A 62 7.36 12.18 -10.46
C GLU A 62 8.83 12.61 -10.49
N ILE A 63 9.61 12.13 -9.52
CA ILE A 63 11.07 12.28 -9.52
C ILE A 63 11.67 11.09 -10.30
N LEU A 64 12.39 11.42 -11.37
CA LEU A 64 12.91 10.43 -12.34
C LEU A 64 14.29 9.91 -11.99
N LYS A 65 15.04 10.60 -11.12
CA LYS A 65 16.39 10.24 -10.73
C LYS A 65 16.54 10.15 -9.22
N PRO A 66 17.39 9.26 -8.73
CA PRO A 66 17.67 9.17 -7.30
C PRO A 66 18.31 10.46 -6.77
N TRP A 67 18.03 10.77 -5.52
CA TRP A 67 18.56 11.92 -4.79
C TRP A 67 18.70 11.60 -3.31
N GLU A 68 19.54 12.39 -2.62
CA GLU A 68 19.79 12.26 -1.20
C GLU A 68 19.46 13.58 -0.48
N SER A 69 18.64 13.51 0.57
CA SER A 69 18.13 14.69 1.27
C SER A 69 19.22 15.58 1.89
N LYS A 70 20.37 14.98 2.22
CA LYS A 70 21.51 15.71 2.84
C LYS A 70 22.36 16.50 1.85
N THR A 71 22.32 16.13 0.57
CA THR A 71 23.24 16.64 -0.42
C THR A 71 22.56 17.30 -1.62
N VAL A 72 21.21 17.15 -1.72
CA VAL A 72 20.46 17.71 -2.85
C VAL A 72 20.42 19.24 -2.78
N ASP A 73 20.78 19.88 -3.89
CA ASP A 73 20.68 21.32 -4.11
C ASP A 73 20.39 21.65 -5.56
N TRP A 74 20.27 22.95 -5.90
CA TRP A 74 20.00 23.40 -7.27
C TRP A 74 21.12 23.11 -8.26
N ASP A 75 22.36 22.93 -7.82
CA ASP A 75 23.49 22.71 -8.70
C ASP A 75 23.61 21.23 -9.11
N ASN A 76 23.21 20.30 -8.22
CA ASN A 76 23.27 18.86 -8.49
C ASN A 76 21.91 18.24 -8.86
N PHE A 77 20.80 18.90 -8.54
CA PHE A 77 19.46 18.41 -8.83
C PHE A 77 18.53 19.56 -9.22
N ILE A 78 18.50 19.90 -10.50
CA ILE A 78 17.61 20.94 -11.02
C ILE A 78 16.21 20.32 -11.24
N PRO A 79 15.18 20.70 -10.44
CA PRO A 79 13.84 20.11 -10.56
C PRO A 79 13.00 20.74 -11.66
N TYR A 80 13.46 21.82 -12.32
CA TYR A 80 12.69 22.54 -13.35
C TYR A 80 13.59 23.54 -14.14
N PRO A 81 13.26 23.84 -15.43
CA PRO A 81 12.24 23.20 -16.26
C PRO A 81 12.79 22.05 -17.10
N ASN A 82 14.10 21.90 -17.33
CA ASN A 82 14.66 21.06 -18.39
C ASN A 82 15.75 20.07 -17.98
N ALA A 83 15.92 19.79 -16.70
CA ALA A 83 17.02 18.95 -16.26
C ALA A 83 16.77 17.44 -16.35
N GLY A 84 15.54 16.99 -16.67
CA GLY A 84 15.21 15.57 -16.75
C GLY A 84 15.28 14.81 -15.42
N ASN A 85 15.28 15.54 -14.28
CA ASN A 85 15.28 14.92 -12.94
C ASN A 85 13.86 14.76 -12.39
N VAL A 86 12.94 15.56 -12.89
CA VAL A 86 11.51 15.57 -12.50
C VAL A 86 10.67 15.56 -13.76
N SER A 87 9.54 14.85 -13.75
CA SER A 87 8.59 14.81 -14.87
C SER A 87 8.14 16.22 -15.28
N GLY A 88 7.96 16.43 -16.59
CA GLY A 88 7.35 17.65 -17.11
C GLY A 88 5.84 17.74 -16.84
N GLU A 89 5.18 16.61 -16.74
CA GLU A 89 3.73 16.50 -16.50
C GLU A 89 3.45 16.25 -15.01
N ALA A 90 2.46 16.95 -14.50
CA ALA A 90 1.99 16.73 -13.13
C ALA A 90 1.20 15.43 -13.03
N LEU A 91 1.41 14.70 -11.94
CA LEU A 91 0.61 13.55 -11.57
C LEU A 91 -0.79 13.98 -11.12
N ASP A 92 -0.81 15.08 -10.35
CA ASP A 92 -2.02 15.71 -9.84
C ASP A 92 -1.76 17.20 -9.55
N CYS A 93 -2.82 18.00 -9.59
CA CYS A 93 -2.78 19.44 -9.32
C CYS A 93 -3.88 19.82 -8.34
N VAL A 94 -3.50 20.26 -7.14
CA VAL A 94 -4.42 20.63 -6.08
C VAL A 94 -4.37 22.13 -5.81
N LYS A 95 -5.54 22.77 -5.71
CA LYS A 95 -5.63 24.19 -5.40
C LYS A 95 -5.06 24.47 -4.02
N SER A 96 -4.16 25.43 -3.94
CA SER A 96 -3.58 25.87 -2.66
C SER A 96 -4.66 26.42 -1.72
N ALA A 97 -4.50 26.17 -0.44
CA ALA A 97 -5.37 26.67 0.63
C ALA A 97 -4.54 27.36 1.69
N SER A 98 -5.12 28.31 2.43
CA SER A 98 -4.45 29.01 3.52
C SER A 98 -4.25 28.16 4.79
N SER A 99 -5.02 27.08 4.91
CA SER A 99 -4.98 26.13 6.04
C SER A 99 -5.65 24.82 5.64
N GLY A 100 -5.59 23.81 6.52
CA GLY A 100 -6.21 22.51 6.31
C GLY A 100 -5.24 21.51 5.71
N ARG A 101 -5.77 20.58 4.92
CA ARG A 101 -5.01 19.50 4.28
C ARG A 101 -5.25 19.47 2.78
N LEU A 102 -4.20 19.20 2.03
CA LEU A 102 -4.25 18.99 0.59
C LEU A 102 -4.08 17.50 0.33
N ASN A 103 -4.88 16.96 -0.59
CA ASN A 103 -4.84 15.56 -0.97
C ASN A 103 -4.39 15.46 -2.42
N PHE A 104 -3.29 14.73 -2.67
CA PHE A 104 -2.75 14.49 -4.00
C PHE A 104 -2.93 13.03 -4.37
N ASP A 105 -3.51 12.77 -5.53
CA ASP A 105 -3.61 11.42 -6.07
C ASP A 105 -2.24 10.99 -6.63
N LEU A 106 -1.63 10.02 -5.97
CA LEU A 106 -0.38 9.41 -6.37
C LEU A 106 -0.53 7.95 -6.80
N THR A 107 -1.74 7.49 -7.10
CA THR A 107 -2.05 6.08 -7.36
C THR A 107 -1.11 5.46 -8.39
N ASN A 108 -0.96 6.09 -9.54
CA ASN A 108 -0.10 5.56 -10.60
C ASN A 108 1.38 5.59 -10.24
N LEU A 109 1.83 6.61 -9.51
CA LEU A 109 3.20 6.70 -9.03
C LEU A 109 3.47 5.64 -7.96
N TYR A 110 2.53 5.46 -7.03
CA TYR A 110 2.66 4.46 -5.97
C TYR A 110 2.72 3.04 -6.53
N ARG A 111 1.93 2.73 -7.56
CA ARG A 111 2.01 1.45 -8.29
C ARG A 111 3.40 1.24 -8.89
N LYS A 112 4.01 2.26 -9.51
CA LYS A 112 5.39 2.19 -10.01
C LYS A 112 6.39 1.94 -8.89
N TRP A 113 6.22 2.53 -7.72
CA TRP A 113 7.10 2.30 -6.58
C TRP A 113 7.01 0.88 -6.02
N CYS A 114 5.84 0.25 -6.14
CA CYS A 114 5.64 -1.14 -5.74
C CYS A 114 6.30 -2.13 -6.70
N THR A 115 6.51 -1.75 -7.97
CA THR A 115 7.25 -2.58 -8.92
C THR A 115 8.75 -2.54 -8.60
N ARG A 116 9.41 -3.68 -8.75
CA ARG A 116 10.84 -3.81 -8.57
C ARG A 116 11.48 -4.15 -9.91
N ASP A 117 12.70 -3.68 -10.11
CA ASP A 117 13.50 -4.10 -11.25
C ASP A 117 13.98 -5.56 -11.10
N GLU A 118 14.68 -6.06 -12.10
CA GLU A 118 15.26 -7.41 -12.12
C GLU A 118 16.23 -7.69 -10.95
N ASN A 119 16.74 -6.64 -10.30
CA ASN A 119 17.63 -6.71 -9.13
C ASN A 119 16.88 -6.54 -7.81
N GLY A 120 15.54 -6.43 -7.85
CA GLY A 120 14.68 -6.23 -6.67
C GLY A 120 14.70 -4.81 -6.12
N VAL A 121 15.24 -3.84 -6.87
CA VAL A 121 15.31 -2.43 -6.44
C VAL A 121 14.01 -1.71 -6.79
N SER A 122 13.46 -0.99 -5.83
CA SER A 122 12.27 -0.17 -6.03
C SER A 122 12.61 1.10 -6.81
N ASN A 123 11.75 1.47 -7.76
CA ASN A 123 11.82 2.72 -8.51
C ASN A 123 11.34 3.95 -7.71
N ASN A 124 11.30 3.87 -6.39
CA ASN A 124 10.86 4.95 -5.54
C ASN A 124 11.94 6.03 -5.40
N ASN A 125 11.82 7.06 -6.22
CA ASN A 125 12.61 8.28 -6.09
C ASN A 125 11.84 9.40 -5.38
N GLY A 126 10.57 9.18 -5.01
CA GLY A 126 9.74 10.17 -4.34
C GLY A 126 8.95 11.06 -5.29
N VAL A 127 8.45 12.16 -4.74
CA VAL A 127 7.59 13.13 -5.43
C VAL A 127 8.10 14.55 -5.18
N ALA A 128 8.06 15.38 -6.23
CA ALA A 128 8.40 16.80 -6.18
C ALA A 128 7.12 17.65 -6.19
N PHE A 129 7.12 18.74 -5.43
CA PHE A 129 6.03 19.71 -5.38
C PHE A 129 6.51 21.07 -5.84
N ARG A 130 5.78 21.68 -6.75
CA ARG A 130 6.00 23.03 -7.23
C ARG A 130 4.68 23.66 -7.68
N PRO A 131 4.60 24.99 -7.89
CA PRO A 131 3.45 25.60 -8.54
C PRO A 131 3.20 24.91 -9.87
N ALA A 132 1.93 24.57 -10.15
CA ALA A 132 1.56 23.92 -11.42
C ALA A 132 1.78 24.87 -12.61
N ASP A 133 1.47 26.14 -12.41
CA ASP A 133 1.70 27.21 -13.40
C ASP A 133 2.96 27.98 -12.99
N TYR A 134 4.00 27.88 -13.82
CA TYR A 134 5.18 28.73 -13.66
C TYR A 134 4.90 30.12 -14.21
N THR A 135 4.20 30.93 -13.46
CA THR A 135 4.10 32.36 -13.71
C THR A 135 4.97 33.11 -12.71
N PRO A 136 5.82 34.03 -13.15
CA PRO A 136 6.54 34.90 -12.23
C PRO A 136 5.53 35.63 -11.33
N GLY A 137 5.66 35.46 -10.03
CA GLY A 137 4.74 36.03 -9.05
C GLY A 137 5.24 35.82 -7.62
N THR A 138 4.42 36.23 -6.67
CA THR A 138 4.68 36.11 -5.23
C THR A 138 3.95 34.93 -4.59
N ASP A 139 3.54 33.94 -5.41
CA ASP A 139 2.81 32.79 -4.94
C ASP A 139 3.74 31.88 -4.14
N TYR A 140 3.43 31.73 -2.86
CA TYR A 140 4.25 30.96 -1.93
C TYR A 140 3.36 30.17 -0.98
N SER A 141 3.75 28.94 -0.72
CA SER A 141 3.08 28.05 0.22
C SER A 141 4.11 27.34 1.10
N GLU A 142 3.74 27.10 2.34
CA GLU A 142 4.47 26.26 3.29
C GLU A 142 3.59 25.10 3.72
N LEU A 143 4.07 23.88 3.49
CA LEU A 143 3.46 22.64 3.96
C LEU A 143 4.31 22.07 5.09
N TYR A 144 3.70 21.31 5.98
CA TYR A 144 4.46 20.61 7.02
C TYR A 144 5.27 19.44 6.42
N SER A 145 6.50 19.28 6.90
CA SER A 145 7.38 18.16 6.56
C SER A 145 7.22 16.99 7.54
N SER A 146 7.98 15.91 7.33
CA SER A 146 8.09 14.80 8.29
C SER A 146 8.74 15.18 9.62
N ASP A 147 9.53 16.26 9.65
CA ASP A 147 10.21 16.75 10.83
C ASP A 147 9.33 17.67 11.70
N ALA A 148 8.13 17.96 11.23
CA ALA A 148 7.08 18.57 12.04
C ALA A 148 6.52 17.56 13.07
N SER A 149 5.62 18.02 13.94
CA SER A 149 4.95 17.08 14.84
C SER A 149 4.17 16.02 14.04
N SER A 150 4.08 14.80 14.56
CA SER A 150 3.41 13.66 13.92
C SER A 150 1.99 13.97 13.45
N LYS A 151 1.28 14.86 14.13
CA LYS A 151 -0.06 15.33 13.77
C LYS A 151 -0.13 15.97 12.37
N TYR A 152 0.96 16.59 11.92
CA TYR A 152 1.01 17.35 10.66
C TYR A 152 1.91 16.71 9.61
N ALA A 153 2.61 15.63 9.94
CA ALA A 153 3.46 14.92 8.99
C ALA A 153 2.70 14.49 7.74
N PRO A 154 3.34 14.49 6.56
CA PRO A 154 2.78 13.94 5.34
C PRO A 154 2.44 12.46 5.51
N VAL A 155 1.26 12.03 5.04
CA VAL A 155 0.80 10.64 5.13
C VAL A 155 0.27 10.20 3.77
N ILE A 156 0.68 9.02 3.31
CA ILE A 156 0.06 8.37 2.16
C ILE A 156 -0.97 7.36 2.67
N TYR A 157 -2.22 7.53 2.27
CA TYR A 157 -3.30 6.57 2.48
C TYR A 157 -3.36 5.65 1.26
N VAL A 158 -3.26 4.36 1.48
CA VAL A 158 -3.24 3.37 0.40
C VAL A 158 -4.38 2.38 0.61
N ASN A 159 -5.27 2.32 -0.38
CA ASN A 159 -6.27 1.27 -0.49
C ASN A 159 -5.75 0.21 -1.45
N TYR A 160 -5.74 -1.03 -1.03
CA TYR A 160 -5.29 -2.15 -1.85
C TYR A 160 -6.17 -3.38 -1.64
N ILE A 161 -6.15 -4.29 -2.60
CA ILE A 161 -6.76 -5.61 -2.53
C ILE A 161 -5.64 -6.62 -2.58
N SER A 162 -5.67 -7.61 -1.69
CA SER A 162 -4.73 -8.73 -1.71
C SER A 162 -5.25 -9.83 -2.62
N HIS A 163 -4.43 -10.22 -3.61
CA HIS A 163 -4.71 -11.31 -4.55
C HIS A 163 -3.71 -12.45 -4.32
N ALA A 164 -3.54 -12.84 -3.05
CA ALA A 164 -2.50 -13.80 -2.70
C ALA A 164 -2.90 -15.26 -2.93
N GLY A 165 -4.19 -15.60 -2.90
CA GLY A 165 -4.68 -16.98 -2.95
C GLY A 165 -5.60 -17.27 -4.13
N ILE A 166 -6.66 -18.05 -3.87
CA ILE A 166 -7.64 -18.49 -4.87
C ILE A 166 -9.03 -18.09 -4.40
N GLU A 167 -9.74 -17.29 -5.21
CA GLU A 167 -11.11 -16.88 -4.95
C GLU A 167 -12.02 -17.12 -6.14
N ASP A 168 -13.24 -17.53 -5.90
CA ASP A 168 -14.19 -17.93 -6.95
C ASP A 168 -14.55 -16.79 -7.93
N TRP A 169 -14.41 -15.53 -7.51
CA TRP A 169 -14.72 -14.34 -8.31
C TRP A 169 -13.50 -13.71 -9.00
N TRP A 170 -12.29 -14.26 -8.79
CA TRP A 170 -11.10 -13.85 -9.53
C TRP A 170 -10.95 -14.68 -10.81
N GLN A 171 -10.21 -14.17 -11.77
CA GLN A 171 -9.99 -14.83 -13.05
C GLN A 171 -8.60 -15.49 -13.06
N TYR A 172 -8.60 -16.77 -13.35
CA TYR A 172 -7.39 -17.59 -13.43
C TYR A 172 -7.27 -18.31 -14.76
N GLU A 173 -6.03 -18.47 -15.19
CA GLU A 173 -5.68 -19.57 -16.07
C GLU A 173 -5.43 -20.82 -15.22
N GLN A 174 -6.14 -21.91 -15.53
CA GLN A 174 -6.02 -23.17 -14.80
C GLN A 174 -5.32 -24.21 -15.66
N THR A 175 -4.29 -24.84 -15.09
CA THR A 175 -3.54 -25.91 -15.76
C THR A 175 -3.41 -27.12 -14.83
N GLY A 176 -3.81 -28.27 -15.31
CA GLY A 176 -3.63 -29.52 -14.56
C GLY A 176 -2.16 -29.94 -14.53
N ALA A 177 -1.62 -30.17 -13.34
CA ALA A 177 -0.26 -30.66 -13.12
C ALA A 177 -0.22 -32.19 -12.84
N GLY A 178 -1.20 -32.93 -13.33
CA GLY A 178 -1.32 -34.36 -13.12
C GLY A 178 -1.50 -34.71 -11.64
N ARG A 179 -0.63 -35.58 -11.10
CA ARG A 179 -0.68 -35.96 -9.68
C ARG A 179 -0.28 -34.84 -8.73
N ALA A 180 0.38 -33.80 -9.21
CA ALA A 180 0.76 -32.67 -8.38
C ALA A 180 -0.42 -31.70 -8.10
N GLY A 181 -1.56 -31.86 -8.76
CA GLY A 181 -2.75 -31.06 -8.52
C GLY A 181 -3.08 -30.12 -9.67
N THR A 182 -3.60 -28.93 -9.34
CA THR A 182 -4.00 -27.88 -10.30
C THR A 182 -3.24 -26.59 -10.00
N VAL A 183 -2.71 -25.99 -11.05
CA VAL A 183 -2.08 -24.67 -11.01
C VAL A 183 -3.13 -23.64 -11.39
N TYR A 184 -3.24 -22.61 -10.59
CA TYR A 184 -4.05 -21.42 -10.82
C TYR A 184 -3.10 -20.24 -11.01
N THR A 185 -3.16 -19.59 -12.16
CA THR A 185 -2.39 -18.36 -12.41
C THR A 185 -3.37 -17.20 -12.47
N ASP A 186 -3.27 -16.28 -11.52
CA ASP A 186 -4.11 -15.09 -11.48
C ASP A 186 -3.79 -14.20 -12.69
N LEU A 187 -4.79 -13.90 -13.51
CA LEU A 187 -4.63 -13.12 -14.74
C LEU A 187 -4.39 -11.63 -14.46
N PHE A 188 -4.62 -11.19 -13.26
CA PHE A 188 -4.46 -9.79 -12.88
C PHE A 188 -3.03 -9.45 -12.42
N ASN A 189 -2.44 -10.27 -11.54
CA ASN A 189 -1.13 -10.00 -10.97
C ASN A 189 -0.07 -11.06 -11.28
N GLY A 190 -0.46 -12.16 -11.94
CA GLY A 190 0.44 -13.26 -12.28
C GLY A 190 0.81 -14.16 -11.10
N ASN A 191 0.12 -14.05 -9.95
CA ASN A 191 0.34 -14.97 -8.84
C ASN A 191 0.00 -16.41 -9.26
N MET A 192 0.90 -17.34 -8.95
CA MET A 192 0.70 -18.76 -9.23
C MET A 192 0.46 -19.51 -7.91
N VAL A 193 -0.67 -20.18 -7.85
CA VAL A 193 -1.01 -21.08 -6.75
C VAL A 193 -1.15 -22.50 -7.27
N LEU A 194 -0.33 -23.42 -6.77
CA LEU A 194 -0.52 -24.86 -6.98
C LEU A 194 -1.33 -25.41 -5.82
N ALA A 195 -2.49 -25.96 -6.10
CA ALA A 195 -3.34 -26.61 -5.11
C ALA A 195 -3.31 -28.14 -5.29
N HIS A 196 -3.01 -28.85 -4.23
CA HIS A 196 -3.03 -30.32 -4.20
C HIS A 196 -3.84 -30.83 -3.02
N SER A 197 -4.69 -31.83 -3.27
CA SER A 197 -5.43 -32.54 -2.23
C SER A 197 -4.72 -33.83 -1.88
N ASP A 198 -4.19 -33.92 -0.65
CA ASP A 198 -3.47 -35.12 -0.16
C ASP A 198 -4.43 -36.24 0.16
N THR A 199 -5.53 -35.91 0.83
CA THR A 199 -6.54 -36.90 1.21
C THR A 199 -7.90 -36.24 1.38
N VAL A 200 -8.93 -36.98 1.03
CA VAL A 200 -10.32 -36.61 1.28
C VAL A 200 -10.98 -37.73 2.06
N MET A 201 -11.47 -37.45 3.24
CA MET A 201 -12.24 -38.36 4.07
C MET A 201 -13.71 -37.97 4.00
N THR A 202 -14.51 -38.76 3.33
CA THR A 202 -15.97 -38.58 3.26
C THR A 202 -16.62 -39.15 4.50
N GLY A 203 -16.66 -38.37 5.58
CA GLY A 203 -17.38 -38.77 6.80
C GLY A 203 -18.89 -38.56 6.65
N ASN A 204 -19.71 -39.25 7.45
CA ASN A 204 -21.17 -39.17 7.42
C ASN A 204 -21.75 -37.77 7.82
N ARG A 205 -20.96 -36.91 8.43
CA ARG A 205 -21.42 -35.60 8.87
C ARG A 205 -20.52 -34.46 8.44
N ASN A 206 -19.20 -34.62 8.51
CA ASN A 206 -18.25 -33.59 8.13
C ASN A 206 -17.16 -34.22 7.25
N PRO A 207 -17.16 -33.98 5.94
CA PRO A 207 -16.02 -34.34 5.11
C PRO A 207 -14.80 -33.55 5.56
N VAL A 208 -13.66 -34.21 5.64
CA VAL A 208 -12.36 -33.59 5.97
C VAL A 208 -11.45 -33.83 4.78
N SER A 209 -10.88 -32.76 4.27
CA SER A 209 -9.77 -32.80 3.32
C SER A 209 -8.51 -32.26 3.95
N VAL A 210 -7.38 -32.74 3.52
CA VAL A 210 -6.08 -32.13 3.78
C VAL A 210 -5.51 -31.72 2.45
N ASN A 211 -5.29 -30.44 2.32
CA ASN A 211 -4.76 -29.84 1.10
C ASN A 211 -3.45 -29.12 1.42
N HIS A 212 -2.55 -29.09 0.45
CA HIS A 212 -1.41 -28.21 0.53
C HIS A 212 -1.31 -27.33 -0.73
N TYR A 213 -0.75 -26.16 -0.51
CA TYR A 213 -0.67 -25.12 -1.50
C TYR A 213 0.76 -24.62 -1.62
N TYR A 214 1.23 -24.45 -2.85
CA TYR A 214 2.36 -23.58 -3.13
C TYR A 214 1.82 -22.24 -3.64
N ASN A 215 2.29 -21.15 -3.07
CA ASN A 215 1.87 -19.82 -3.48
C ASN A 215 3.12 -18.97 -3.80
N SER A 216 3.23 -18.52 -5.06
CA SER A 216 4.42 -17.81 -5.54
C SER A 216 4.62 -16.46 -4.83
N CYS A 217 3.56 -15.80 -4.38
CA CYS A 217 3.64 -14.56 -3.62
C CYS A 217 4.18 -14.77 -2.18
N LEU A 218 4.13 -15.98 -1.66
CA LEU A 218 4.68 -16.37 -0.37
C LEU A 218 6.06 -17.04 -0.49
N SER A 219 6.63 -17.11 -1.68
CA SER A 219 7.86 -17.88 -1.99
C SER A 219 9.11 -17.39 -1.27
N THR A 220 9.09 -16.17 -0.71
CA THR A 220 10.22 -15.62 0.07
C THR A 220 10.18 -16.02 1.56
N ALA A 221 9.13 -16.69 2.01
CA ALA A 221 8.92 -17.06 3.40
C ALA A 221 8.77 -18.58 3.56
N ASN A 222 9.36 -19.11 4.63
CA ASN A 222 9.13 -20.48 5.10
C ASN A 222 8.48 -20.44 6.49
N THR A 223 7.36 -19.73 6.57
CA THR A 223 6.68 -19.40 7.83
C THR A 223 6.17 -20.65 8.56
N TYR A 224 5.80 -21.67 7.81
CA TYR A 224 5.18 -22.89 8.36
C TYR A 224 6.09 -24.11 8.35
N ASN A 225 7.38 -23.94 8.06
CA ASN A 225 8.37 -25.02 7.93
C ASN A 225 8.03 -26.11 6.91
N CYS A 226 7.16 -25.81 5.94
CA CYS A 226 6.77 -26.69 4.84
C CYS A 226 7.59 -26.48 3.57
N GLY A 227 8.49 -25.50 3.58
CA GLY A 227 9.23 -25.00 2.42
C GLY A 227 8.82 -23.58 2.05
N PHE A 228 9.65 -22.93 1.23
CA PHE A 228 9.36 -21.56 0.78
C PHE A 228 8.11 -21.54 -0.09
N GLY A 229 7.13 -20.72 0.27
CA GLY A 229 5.85 -20.61 -0.42
C GLY A 229 4.86 -21.75 -0.18
N TRP A 230 5.23 -22.76 0.59
CA TRP A 230 4.36 -23.89 0.88
C TRP A 230 3.60 -23.72 2.20
N LYS A 231 2.34 -24.11 2.19
CA LYS A 231 1.47 -24.19 3.38
C LYS A 231 0.39 -25.26 3.18
N THR A 232 -0.28 -25.61 4.27
CA THR A 232 -1.46 -26.47 4.23
C THR A 232 -2.70 -25.66 4.62
N ASP A 233 -3.89 -26.17 4.32
CA ASP A 233 -5.18 -25.60 4.72
C ASP A 233 -5.33 -25.47 6.26
N ALA A 234 -4.54 -26.16 7.06
CA ALA A 234 -4.49 -25.99 8.51
C ALA A 234 -3.66 -24.78 8.96
N HIS A 235 -2.84 -24.20 8.08
CA HIS A 235 -1.99 -23.05 8.37
C HIS A 235 -2.72 -21.73 8.13
N GLN A 236 -3.70 -21.47 8.98
CA GLN A 236 -4.50 -20.24 8.95
C GLN A 236 -4.18 -19.40 10.18
N LYS A 237 -4.31 -18.09 10.05
CA LYS A 237 -4.07 -17.17 11.16
C LYS A 237 -4.96 -15.94 11.08
N VAL A 238 -5.19 -15.33 12.24
CA VAL A 238 -5.80 -14.01 12.33
C VAL A 238 -4.75 -13.02 12.86
N THR A 239 -4.60 -11.90 12.19
CA THR A 239 -3.69 -10.83 12.59
C THR A 239 -4.46 -9.52 12.75
N MET A 240 -3.88 -8.60 13.52
CA MET A 240 -4.42 -7.26 13.73
C MET A 240 -3.58 -6.25 12.96
N LEU A 241 -4.25 -5.32 12.27
CA LEU A 241 -3.60 -4.25 11.54
C LEU A 241 -4.25 -2.93 11.96
N THR A 242 -3.44 -1.96 12.37
CA THR A 242 -3.88 -0.57 12.53
C THR A 242 -3.33 0.24 11.38
N LEU A 243 -4.21 0.88 10.63
CA LEU A 243 -3.86 1.71 9.50
C LEU A 243 -4.63 3.02 9.58
N ASN A 244 -3.94 4.15 9.64
CA ASN A 244 -4.55 5.49 9.67
C ASN A 244 -5.60 5.67 10.78
N ASP A 245 -5.27 5.24 12.00
CA ASP A 245 -6.16 5.24 13.16
C ASP A 245 -7.42 4.36 13.01
N HIS A 246 -7.45 3.51 11.99
CA HIS A 246 -8.48 2.51 11.77
C HIS A 246 -7.92 1.11 12.00
N ASN A 247 -8.68 0.27 12.70
CA ASN A 247 -8.26 -1.09 13.04
C ASN A 247 -8.94 -2.11 12.15
N TYR A 248 -8.18 -3.10 11.72
CA TYR A 248 -8.64 -4.23 10.92
C TYR A 248 -8.23 -5.53 11.57
N LEU A 249 -9.07 -6.55 11.42
CA LEU A 249 -8.69 -7.93 11.62
C LEU A 249 -8.52 -8.58 10.25
N ILE A 250 -7.44 -9.32 10.07
CA ILE A 250 -7.11 -9.98 8.82
C ILE A 250 -7.04 -11.47 9.07
N TRP A 251 -7.90 -12.22 8.39
CA TRP A 251 -7.81 -13.67 8.35
C TRP A 251 -7.07 -14.10 7.10
N GLU A 252 -5.91 -14.73 7.27
CA GLU A 252 -5.20 -15.43 6.20
C GLU A 252 -5.65 -16.87 6.20
N ASP A 253 -6.29 -17.30 5.12
CA ASP A 253 -6.85 -18.63 4.99
C ASP A 253 -5.84 -19.70 4.54
N GLY A 254 -6.35 -20.91 4.15
CA GLY A 254 -5.52 -22.06 3.84
C GLY A 254 -4.65 -21.91 2.60
N ASP A 255 -5.04 -21.15 1.59
CA ASP A 255 -4.26 -20.94 0.37
C ASP A 255 -3.45 -19.65 0.37
N GLY A 256 -3.64 -18.80 1.40
CA GLY A 256 -2.92 -17.57 1.60
C GLY A 256 -3.70 -16.31 1.24
N THR A 257 -5.00 -16.44 0.93
CA THR A 257 -5.88 -15.28 0.75
C THR A 257 -6.05 -14.54 2.07
N GLU A 258 -5.98 -13.22 2.01
CA GLU A 258 -6.19 -12.35 3.17
C GLU A 258 -7.59 -11.72 3.10
N HIS A 259 -8.42 -11.99 4.11
CA HIS A 259 -9.77 -11.46 4.24
C HIS A 259 -9.81 -10.40 5.33
N PHE A 260 -10.31 -9.22 4.99
CA PHE A 260 -10.30 -8.06 5.87
C PHE A 260 -11.65 -7.88 6.56
N PHE A 261 -11.61 -7.64 7.87
CA PHE A 261 -12.76 -7.32 8.69
C PHE A 261 -12.57 -5.94 9.32
N ASP A 262 -13.60 -5.12 9.25
CA ASP A 262 -13.61 -3.82 9.91
C ASP A 262 -13.71 -4.02 11.44
N TRP A 263 -12.64 -3.70 12.16
CA TRP A 263 -12.60 -3.79 13.62
C TRP A 263 -13.00 -2.46 14.26
N SER A 264 -14.06 -1.87 13.76
CA SER A 264 -14.70 -0.71 14.36
C SER A 264 -16.03 -1.09 14.99
N GLY A 265 -16.40 -0.41 16.07
CA GLY A 265 -17.70 -0.62 16.72
C GLY A 265 -17.78 -1.90 17.55
N SER A 266 -18.95 -2.55 17.54
CA SER A 266 -19.25 -3.74 18.35
C SER A 266 -19.28 -5.01 17.51
N GLN A 267 -18.96 -6.14 18.16
CA GLN A 267 -19.06 -7.47 17.55
C GLN A 267 -20.51 -7.78 17.12
N PRO A 268 -20.73 -8.59 16.08
CA PRO A 268 -19.75 -9.23 15.23
C PRO A 268 -19.14 -8.28 14.19
N TYR A 269 -17.84 -8.40 13.95
CA TYR A 269 -17.14 -7.67 12.89
C TYR A 269 -17.42 -8.34 11.55
N LYS A 270 -17.70 -7.53 10.51
CA LYS A 270 -18.07 -8.02 9.18
C LYS A 270 -16.88 -7.96 8.24
N ASP A 271 -16.83 -8.91 7.31
CA ASP A 271 -15.89 -8.86 6.20
C ASP A 271 -16.16 -7.65 5.30
N LEU A 272 -15.10 -7.13 4.70
CA LEU A 272 -15.17 -5.98 3.78
C LEU A 272 -15.41 -6.39 2.32
N GLU A 273 -15.33 -7.69 2.01
CA GLU A 273 -15.42 -8.25 0.67
C GLU A 273 -16.85 -8.69 0.30
N GLY A 274 -17.77 -8.68 1.26
CA GLY A 274 -19.19 -9.03 1.02
C GLY A 274 -19.46 -10.53 0.99
N MET A 275 -18.54 -11.37 1.45
CA MET A 275 -18.73 -12.82 1.56
C MET A 275 -19.80 -13.20 2.60
N GLY A 276 -20.05 -12.28 3.54
CA GLY A 276 -20.98 -12.44 4.65
C GLY A 276 -20.39 -13.23 5.81
N LEU A 277 -19.07 -13.18 5.92
CA LEU A 277 -18.36 -13.69 7.08
C LEU A 277 -18.51 -12.75 8.28
N LYS A 278 -18.45 -13.31 9.46
CA LYS A 278 -18.53 -12.58 10.73
C LYS A 278 -17.42 -13.06 11.65
N MET A 279 -16.71 -12.13 12.26
CA MET A 279 -15.68 -12.43 13.24
C MET A 279 -16.09 -11.95 14.63
N THR A 280 -15.85 -12.78 15.65
CA THR A 280 -16.16 -12.47 17.05
C THR A 280 -15.04 -12.92 17.96
N PHE A 281 -14.87 -12.24 19.09
CA PHE A 281 -14.01 -12.69 20.19
C PHE A 281 -14.85 -13.41 21.27
N SER A 282 -14.23 -14.36 21.96
CA SER A 282 -14.77 -14.90 23.20
C SER A 282 -14.87 -13.80 24.28
N SER A 283 -15.70 -14.01 25.30
CA SER A 283 -15.90 -13.05 26.38
C SER A 283 -14.62 -12.74 27.17
N ASP A 284 -13.67 -13.67 27.19
CA ASP A 284 -12.36 -13.53 27.83
C ASP A 284 -11.26 -12.99 26.87
N GLY A 285 -11.61 -12.75 25.60
CA GLY A 285 -10.69 -12.25 24.59
C GLY A 285 -9.61 -13.24 24.14
N THR A 286 -9.66 -14.49 24.60
CA THR A 286 -8.60 -15.48 24.31
C THR A 286 -8.81 -16.25 23.02
N LYS A 287 -10.01 -16.19 22.42
CA LYS A 287 -10.37 -16.94 21.22
C LYS A 287 -11.04 -16.04 20.21
N ILE A 288 -10.80 -16.35 18.95
CA ILE A 288 -11.44 -15.70 17.80
C ILE A 288 -12.26 -16.74 17.06
N PHE A 289 -13.47 -16.36 16.67
CA PHE A 289 -14.37 -17.20 15.87
C PHE A 289 -14.71 -16.48 14.58
N ILE A 290 -14.68 -17.23 13.46
CA ILE A 290 -15.16 -16.76 12.16
C ILE A 290 -16.33 -17.65 11.77
N PHE A 291 -17.46 -17.02 11.43
CA PHE A 291 -18.69 -17.70 11.02
C PHE A 291 -19.09 -17.31 9.60
N ASP A 292 -19.57 -18.27 8.83
CA ASP A 292 -20.22 -18.04 7.56
C ASP A 292 -21.74 -17.68 7.71
N LYS A 293 -22.41 -17.48 6.58
CA LYS A 293 -23.85 -17.19 6.55
C LYS A 293 -24.73 -18.31 7.14
N MET A 294 -24.23 -19.54 7.17
CA MET A 294 -24.93 -20.73 7.69
C MET A 294 -24.57 -21.04 9.15
N ASN A 295 -23.78 -20.16 9.79
CA ASN A 295 -23.20 -20.36 11.11
C ASN A 295 -22.24 -21.55 11.24
N ASN A 296 -21.64 -22.01 10.13
CA ASN A 296 -20.46 -22.84 10.25
C ASN A 296 -19.30 -21.98 10.72
N GLY A 297 -18.49 -22.50 11.63
CA GLY A 297 -17.48 -21.65 12.25
C GLY A 297 -16.12 -22.31 12.42
N MET A 298 -15.09 -21.47 12.36
CA MET A 298 -13.71 -21.79 12.72
C MET A 298 -13.34 -21.08 14.00
N ARG A 299 -12.44 -21.70 14.79
CA ARG A 299 -11.93 -21.13 16.03
C ARG A 299 -10.42 -21.04 16.01
N PHE A 300 -9.92 -19.89 16.35
CA PHE A 300 -8.50 -19.59 16.57
C PHE A 300 -8.24 -19.37 18.07
N ASN A 301 -7.07 -19.80 18.56
CA ASN A 301 -6.63 -19.68 19.96
C ASN A 301 -5.52 -18.66 20.07
#